data_4f2853c4243919212386494bbd7a23fa
#
_entry.id   4f2853c4243919212386494bbd7a23fa
#
_cell.length_a   1.000
_cell.length_b   1.000
_cell.length_c   1.000
_cell.angle_alpha   90.00
_cell.angle_beta   90.00
_cell.angle_gamma   90.00
#
_symmetry.space_group_name_H-M   'P 1'
#
loop_
_entity.id
_entity.type
_entity.pdbx_description
1 polymer ?
#
loop_
_entity_poly.entity_id
_entity_poly.type
_entity_poly.pdbx_seq_one_letter_code
_entity_poly.pdbx_strand_id
1 'polypeptide(L)'
;MFTGFAHAAVCVGDVDEATRWYSEVLGLRVLSPPYEMAGEDIDRDMGELIPTPVVLKAAIVGLGPDDHVLELIEYPKVGVATDQQAPDITRPGLTHVGLVCDDLDSTRQELEKKGVAFLTEGIADVAGLRTTWFHDPWGTVFILLEKKLADRPYWRQYAP
;
A
#
# COMPACT_ATOMS: atom_id res chain seq x y z
N MET A 1 -2.07 21.41 -15.52
CA MET A 1 -3.32 20.62 -15.31
C MET A 1 -2.90 19.18 -15.13
N PHE A 2 -3.45 18.46 -14.14
CA PHE A 2 -3.10 17.06 -13.92
C PHE A 2 -3.66 16.17 -15.03
N THR A 3 -2.93 15.14 -15.42
CA THR A 3 -3.30 14.19 -16.49
C THR A 3 -3.61 12.79 -15.95
N GLY A 4 -3.29 12.52 -14.67
CA GLY A 4 -3.58 11.24 -14.00
C GLY A 4 -2.95 11.15 -12.62
N PHE A 5 -3.20 10.05 -11.94
CA PHE A 5 -2.47 9.65 -10.75
C PHE A 5 -1.22 8.87 -11.16
N ALA A 6 -0.08 9.17 -10.54
CA ALA A 6 1.16 8.40 -10.75
C ALA A 6 1.20 7.18 -9.81
N HIS A 7 1.26 7.43 -8.50
CA HIS A 7 1.37 6.40 -7.48
C HIS A 7 0.86 6.91 -6.12
N ALA A 8 0.68 5.97 -5.19
CA ALA A 8 0.71 6.23 -3.76
C ALA A 8 2.00 5.64 -3.20
N ALA A 9 2.73 6.38 -2.35
CA ALA A 9 3.98 5.93 -1.78
C ALA A 9 3.79 5.36 -0.37
N VAL A 10 4.50 4.26 -0.08
CA VAL A 10 4.59 3.59 1.21
C VAL A 10 6.04 3.61 1.68
N CYS A 11 6.30 4.24 2.81
CA CYS A 11 7.63 4.24 3.41
C CYS A 11 7.86 2.92 4.17
N VAL A 12 8.97 2.26 3.85
CA VAL A 12 9.33 0.95 4.43
C VAL A 12 10.77 0.98 4.97
N GLY A 13 11.08 0.06 5.88
CA GLY A 13 12.41 -0.02 6.49
C GLY A 13 13.46 -0.70 5.60
N ASP A 14 13.03 -1.57 4.70
CA ASP A 14 13.85 -2.29 3.72
C ASP A 14 13.00 -2.54 2.48
N VAL A 15 13.37 -1.90 1.37
CA VAL A 15 12.58 -1.98 0.13
C VAL A 15 12.71 -3.34 -0.56
N ASP A 16 13.82 -4.06 -0.38
CA ASP A 16 13.98 -5.40 -0.94
C ASP A 16 13.10 -6.41 -0.20
N GLU A 17 13.03 -6.32 1.14
CA GLU A 17 12.12 -7.12 1.96
C GLU A 17 10.66 -6.79 1.64
N ALA A 18 10.32 -5.51 1.58
CA ALA A 18 8.97 -5.07 1.25
C ALA A 18 8.53 -5.55 -0.14
N THR A 19 9.38 -5.42 -1.15
CA THR A 19 9.07 -5.88 -2.51
C THR A 19 8.75 -7.37 -2.54
N ARG A 20 9.51 -8.19 -1.81
CA ARG A 20 9.23 -9.63 -1.66
C ARG A 20 7.89 -9.87 -0.96
N TRP A 21 7.65 -9.20 0.17
CA TRP A 21 6.41 -9.37 0.92
C TRP A 21 5.17 -8.97 0.10
N TYR A 22 5.20 -7.80 -0.55
CA TYR A 22 4.08 -7.34 -1.38
C TYR A 22 3.83 -8.28 -2.57
N SER A 23 4.87 -8.88 -3.12
CA SER A 23 4.74 -9.85 -4.21
C SER A 23 4.26 -11.23 -3.72
N GLU A 24 4.89 -11.80 -2.70
CA GLU A 24 4.63 -13.17 -2.25
C GLU A 24 3.36 -13.29 -1.39
N VAL A 25 3.09 -12.26 -0.57
CA VAL A 25 1.94 -12.25 0.34
C VAL A 25 0.70 -11.69 -0.34
N LEU A 26 0.80 -10.47 -0.89
CA LEU A 26 -0.35 -9.81 -1.53
C LEU A 26 -0.55 -10.18 -3.01
N GLY A 27 0.43 -10.85 -3.63
CA GLY A 27 0.36 -11.24 -5.04
C GLY A 27 0.53 -10.08 -6.02
N LEU A 28 1.07 -8.94 -5.58
CA LEU A 28 1.32 -7.81 -6.47
C LEU A 28 2.53 -8.09 -7.37
N ARG A 29 2.46 -7.62 -8.59
CA ARG A 29 3.56 -7.72 -9.55
C ARG A 29 4.61 -6.65 -9.28
N VAL A 30 5.87 -7.01 -9.35
CA VAL A 30 6.97 -6.05 -9.36
C VAL A 30 7.04 -5.44 -10.76
N LEU A 31 6.64 -4.18 -10.87
CA LEU A 31 6.63 -3.41 -12.13
C LEU A 31 7.97 -2.71 -12.36
N SER A 32 8.60 -2.25 -11.28
CA SER A 32 9.98 -1.78 -11.28
C SER A 32 10.68 -2.39 -10.06
N PRO A 33 11.80 -3.11 -10.25
CA PRO A 33 12.53 -3.69 -9.12
C PRO A 33 13.18 -2.60 -8.27
N PRO A 34 13.62 -2.91 -7.04
CA PRO A 34 14.33 -1.96 -6.19
C PRO A 34 15.54 -1.34 -6.88
N TYR A 35 15.66 -0.02 -6.82
CA TYR A 35 16.79 0.74 -7.33
C TYR A 35 17.09 1.93 -6.42
N GLU A 36 18.36 2.29 -6.37
CA GLU A 36 18.84 3.40 -5.56
C GLU A 36 18.95 4.69 -6.38
N MET A 37 18.54 5.79 -5.78
CA MET A 37 18.69 7.14 -6.33
C MET A 37 19.43 8.02 -5.33
N ALA A 38 20.45 8.74 -5.82
CA ALA A 38 21.26 9.68 -5.05
C ALA A 38 21.91 10.70 -5.99
N GLY A 39 22.52 11.74 -5.41
CA GLY A 39 23.26 12.76 -6.14
C GLY A 39 22.59 14.12 -6.16
N GLU A 40 23.20 15.07 -6.86
CA GLU A 40 22.80 16.49 -6.80
C GLU A 40 21.35 16.75 -7.22
N ASP A 41 20.82 15.98 -8.17
CA ASP A 41 19.43 16.15 -8.62
C ASP A 41 18.44 15.67 -7.55
N ILE A 42 18.74 14.59 -6.84
CA ILE A 42 17.94 14.09 -5.71
C ILE A 42 18.05 15.04 -4.52
N ASP A 43 19.24 15.55 -4.23
CA ASP A 43 19.44 16.57 -3.19
C ASP A 43 18.66 17.85 -3.49
N ARG A 44 18.59 18.25 -4.75
CA ARG A 44 17.80 19.42 -5.18
C ARG A 44 16.30 19.19 -5.07
N ASP A 45 15.83 17.98 -5.36
CA ASP A 45 14.42 17.62 -5.30
C ASP A 45 13.91 17.48 -3.87
N MET A 46 14.67 16.82 -3.00
CA MET A 46 14.21 16.37 -1.70
C MET A 46 14.96 17.00 -0.51
N GLY A 47 16.02 17.76 -0.72
CA GLY A 47 16.89 18.26 0.35
C GLY A 47 16.23 19.26 1.30
N GLU A 48 15.08 19.84 0.96
CA GLU A 48 14.26 20.64 1.86
C GLU A 48 13.35 19.76 2.76
N LEU A 49 13.15 18.51 2.41
CA LEU A 49 12.30 17.56 3.12
C LEU A 49 13.11 16.58 3.97
N ILE A 50 14.29 16.19 3.49
CA ILE A 50 15.15 15.16 4.08
C ILE A 50 16.59 15.69 4.12
N PRO A 51 17.36 15.42 5.21
CA PRO A 51 18.76 15.87 5.30
C PRO A 51 19.63 15.34 4.14
N THR A 52 20.39 16.25 3.52
CA THR A 52 21.34 15.92 2.46
C THR A 52 22.65 15.31 3.03
N PRO A 53 23.35 14.46 2.30
CA PRO A 53 23.01 13.94 0.97
C PRO A 53 21.86 12.91 1.06
N VAL A 54 20.84 13.14 0.25
CA VAL A 54 19.68 12.25 0.18
C VAL A 54 20.04 10.98 -0.57
N VAL A 55 19.67 9.85 0.01
CA VAL A 55 19.70 8.54 -0.64
C VAL A 55 18.35 7.91 -0.43
N LEU A 56 17.71 7.48 -1.50
CA LEU A 56 16.49 6.71 -1.43
C LEU A 56 16.60 5.46 -2.30
N LYS A 57 15.90 4.40 -1.87
CA LYS A 57 15.66 3.20 -2.69
C LYS A 57 14.17 3.08 -2.92
N ALA A 58 13.77 2.77 -4.13
CA ALA A 58 12.36 2.64 -4.45
C ALA A 58 12.09 1.43 -5.35
N ALA A 59 10.88 0.88 -5.25
CA ALA A 59 10.34 -0.14 -6.14
C ALA A 59 8.89 0.20 -6.46
N ILE A 60 8.40 -0.24 -7.61
CA ILE A 60 6.99 -0.09 -7.98
C ILE A 60 6.33 -1.47 -8.02
N VAL A 61 5.23 -1.60 -7.29
CA VAL A 61 4.40 -2.80 -7.29
C VAL A 61 2.95 -2.47 -7.62
N GLY A 62 2.22 -3.42 -8.22
CA GLY A 62 0.81 -3.24 -8.58
C GLY A 62 0.23 -4.47 -9.23
N LEU A 63 -1.06 -4.44 -9.58
CA LEU A 63 -1.72 -5.54 -10.31
C LEU A 63 -1.38 -5.52 -11.80
N GLY A 64 -1.12 -4.36 -12.36
CA GLY A 64 -0.71 -4.18 -13.75
C GLY A 64 -0.17 -2.78 -14.03
N PRO A 65 0.43 -2.54 -15.21
CA PRO A 65 1.09 -1.27 -15.52
C PRO A 65 0.10 -0.10 -15.67
N ASP A 66 -1.16 -0.38 -15.96
CA ASP A 66 -2.21 0.63 -16.16
C ASP A 66 -3.14 0.75 -14.94
N ASP A 67 -2.80 0.12 -13.84
CA ASP A 67 -3.55 0.15 -12.59
C ASP A 67 -2.91 1.12 -11.59
N HIS A 68 -3.62 1.35 -10.49
CA HIS A 68 -3.10 2.10 -9.35
C HIS A 68 -1.89 1.38 -8.78
N VAL A 69 -0.74 2.03 -8.80
CA VAL A 69 0.51 1.42 -8.34
C VAL A 69 0.94 1.98 -6.98
N LEU A 70 1.66 1.17 -6.23
CA LEU A 70 2.33 1.58 -5.01
C LEU A 70 3.82 1.75 -5.30
N GLU A 71 4.38 2.87 -4.86
CA GLU A 71 5.81 3.05 -4.74
C GLU A 71 6.21 2.63 -3.31
N LEU A 72 7.07 1.64 -3.20
CA LEU A 72 7.72 1.28 -1.93
C LEU A 72 9.01 2.08 -1.84
N ILE A 73 9.18 2.86 -0.77
CA ILE A 73 10.31 3.78 -0.63
C ILE A 73 11.02 3.59 0.70
N GLU A 74 12.35 3.51 0.63
CA GLU A 74 13.25 3.43 1.77
C GLU A 74 14.21 4.63 1.75
N TYR A 75 14.52 5.17 2.92
CA TYR A 75 15.54 6.20 3.11
C TYR A 75 16.71 5.63 3.93
N PRO A 76 17.70 4.97 3.30
CA PRO A 76 18.74 4.19 4.00
C PRO A 76 19.57 4.99 5.01
N LYS A 77 19.74 6.31 4.78
CA LYS A 77 20.52 7.17 5.69
C LYS A 77 19.71 7.79 6.82
N VAL A 78 18.42 7.92 6.65
CA VAL A 78 17.51 8.51 7.65
C VAL A 78 16.87 7.43 8.51
N GLY A 79 16.56 6.29 7.90
CA GLY A 79 15.78 5.23 8.53
C GLY A 79 14.29 5.57 8.62
N VAL A 80 13.52 4.66 9.16
CA VAL A 80 12.09 4.87 9.46
C VAL A 80 11.92 5.41 10.87
N ALA A 81 10.91 6.27 11.06
CA ALA A 81 10.52 6.70 12.40
C ALA A 81 10.07 5.48 13.22
N THR A 82 10.65 5.31 14.42
CA THR A 82 10.45 4.12 15.26
C THR A 82 9.24 4.22 16.19
N ASP A 83 8.61 5.37 16.30
CA ASP A 83 7.39 5.60 17.06
C ASP A 83 6.15 5.14 16.26
N GLN A 84 6.08 3.84 15.98
CA GLN A 84 4.90 3.23 15.39
C GLN A 84 3.74 3.34 16.40
N GLN A 85 2.97 4.41 16.28
CA GLN A 85 1.67 4.46 16.92
C GLN A 85 0.73 3.48 16.23
N ALA A 86 -0.19 2.88 17.01
CA ALA A 86 -1.25 2.06 16.42
C ALA A 86 -1.93 2.83 15.27
N PRO A 87 -2.32 2.14 14.18
CA PRO A 87 -2.93 2.78 13.03
C PRO A 87 -4.13 3.64 13.44
N ASP A 88 -4.08 4.93 13.17
CA ASP A 88 -5.16 5.88 13.45
C ASP A 88 -5.73 6.39 12.12
N ILE A 89 -6.78 5.72 11.65
CA ILE A 89 -7.47 6.06 10.40
C ILE A 89 -8.30 7.35 10.48
N THR A 90 -8.35 7.99 11.64
CA THR A 90 -9.06 9.27 11.84
C THR A 90 -8.15 10.48 11.65
N ARG A 91 -6.85 10.29 11.54
CA ARG A 91 -5.90 11.38 11.27
C ARG A 91 -6.09 11.94 9.86
N PRO A 92 -6.10 13.27 9.69
CA PRO A 92 -6.12 13.87 8.34
C PRO A 92 -4.90 13.43 7.53
N GLY A 93 -5.12 13.05 6.27
CA GLY A 93 -4.09 12.58 5.34
C GLY A 93 -4.48 11.27 4.66
N LEU A 94 -3.51 10.58 4.07
CA LEU A 94 -3.72 9.25 3.52
C LEU A 94 -3.88 8.26 4.67
N THR A 95 -5.05 7.62 4.77
CA THR A 95 -5.40 6.76 5.91
C THR A 95 -5.24 5.27 5.62
N HIS A 96 -5.53 4.84 4.38
CA HIS A 96 -5.45 3.44 3.98
C HIS A 96 -5.43 3.28 2.47
N VAL A 97 -5.10 2.07 2.04
CA VAL A 97 -5.16 1.62 0.64
C VAL A 97 -6.27 0.57 0.51
N GLY A 98 -7.11 0.71 -0.51
CA GLY A 98 -8.17 -0.26 -0.81
C GLY A 98 -7.74 -1.26 -1.88
N LEU A 99 -7.91 -2.55 -1.59
CA LEU A 99 -7.69 -3.65 -2.54
C LEU A 99 -9.02 -4.38 -2.78
N VAL A 100 -9.35 -4.61 -4.04
CA VAL A 100 -10.55 -5.37 -4.43
C VAL A 100 -10.18 -6.81 -4.70
N CYS A 101 -10.94 -7.75 -4.14
CA CYS A 101 -10.82 -9.17 -4.40
C CYS A 101 -12.16 -9.77 -4.87
N ASP A 102 -12.10 -10.96 -5.48
CA ASP A 102 -13.28 -11.64 -6.01
C ASP A 102 -14.03 -12.43 -4.92
N ASP A 103 -13.28 -12.97 -3.92
CA ASP A 103 -13.80 -13.75 -2.80
C ASP A 103 -13.05 -13.35 -1.53
N LEU A 104 -13.75 -12.64 -0.65
CA LEU A 104 -13.15 -12.09 0.55
C LEU A 104 -12.85 -13.15 1.62
N ASP A 105 -13.68 -14.19 1.73
CA ASP A 105 -13.46 -15.27 2.70
C ASP A 105 -12.19 -16.04 2.35
N SER A 106 -12.06 -16.46 1.09
CA SER A 106 -10.88 -17.19 0.60
C SER A 106 -9.62 -16.31 0.66
N THR A 107 -9.71 -15.05 0.24
CA THR A 107 -8.58 -14.11 0.26
C THR A 107 -8.09 -13.89 1.70
N ARG A 108 -9.00 -13.65 2.64
CA ARG A 108 -8.66 -13.48 4.04
C ARG A 108 -7.97 -14.71 4.62
N GLN A 109 -8.54 -15.91 4.39
CA GLN A 109 -7.94 -17.17 4.85
C GLN A 109 -6.53 -17.41 4.29
N GLU A 110 -6.30 -17.08 3.02
CA GLU A 110 -4.97 -17.19 2.41
C GLU A 110 -3.96 -16.23 3.04
N LEU A 111 -4.36 -14.98 3.27
CA LEU A 111 -3.51 -14.00 3.91
C LEU A 111 -3.20 -14.37 5.37
N GLU A 112 -4.18 -14.88 6.12
CA GLU A 112 -3.97 -15.39 7.50
C GLU A 112 -2.98 -16.56 7.51
N LYS A 113 -3.06 -17.51 6.56
CA LYS A 113 -2.08 -18.60 6.40
C LYS A 113 -0.67 -18.09 6.09
N LYS A 114 -0.55 -16.95 5.42
CA LYS A 114 0.73 -16.28 5.13
C LYS A 114 1.20 -15.37 6.28
N GLY A 115 0.49 -15.37 7.42
CA GLY A 115 0.87 -14.64 8.63
C GLY A 115 0.40 -13.19 8.70
N VAL A 116 -0.52 -12.76 7.83
CA VAL A 116 -1.09 -11.41 7.89
C VAL A 116 -2.03 -11.30 9.09
N ALA A 117 -1.79 -10.30 9.94
CA ALA A 117 -2.65 -9.97 11.06
C ALA A 117 -3.75 -9.01 10.64
N PHE A 118 -5.01 -9.39 10.88
CA PHE A 118 -6.15 -8.54 10.58
C PHE A 118 -6.50 -7.62 11.76
N LEU A 119 -6.91 -6.40 11.44
CA LEU A 119 -7.35 -5.39 12.40
C LEU A 119 -8.79 -5.58 12.84
N THR A 120 -9.58 -6.35 12.07
CA THR A 120 -10.96 -6.68 12.36
C THR A 120 -11.14 -8.18 12.55
N GLU A 121 -11.97 -8.59 13.53
CA GLU A 121 -12.21 -10.00 13.84
C GLU A 121 -12.95 -10.73 12.71
N GLY A 122 -13.77 -10.02 11.95
CA GLY A 122 -14.62 -10.61 10.91
C GLY A 122 -14.71 -9.77 9.65
N ILE A 123 -15.63 -10.19 8.81
CA ILE A 123 -16.01 -9.52 7.56
C ILE A 123 -17.33 -8.77 7.82
N ALA A 124 -17.40 -7.51 7.41
CA ALA A 124 -18.57 -6.67 7.54
C ALA A 124 -19.24 -6.42 6.18
N ASP A 125 -20.56 -6.29 6.20
CA ASP A 125 -21.36 -5.81 5.06
C ASP A 125 -21.54 -4.30 5.19
N VAL A 126 -20.94 -3.53 4.27
CA VAL A 126 -20.95 -2.06 4.32
C VAL A 126 -21.24 -1.50 2.93
N ALA A 127 -22.34 -0.75 2.80
CA ALA A 127 -22.67 0.00 1.58
C ALA A 127 -22.58 -0.82 0.27
N GLY A 128 -23.05 -2.07 0.29
CA GLY A 128 -23.03 -2.97 -0.88
C GLY A 128 -21.69 -3.65 -1.13
N LEU A 129 -20.76 -3.55 -0.19
CA LEU A 129 -19.48 -4.23 -0.20
C LEU A 129 -19.40 -5.20 0.98
N ARG A 130 -18.55 -6.21 0.87
CA ARG A 130 -18.01 -6.95 2.01
C ARG A 130 -16.60 -6.43 2.28
N THR A 131 -16.24 -6.24 3.55
CA THR A 131 -14.97 -5.59 3.90
C THR A 131 -14.30 -6.24 5.10
N THR A 132 -12.97 -6.19 5.13
CA THR A 132 -12.13 -6.50 6.29
C THR A 132 -10.84 -5.68 6.23
N TRP A 133 -10.15 -5.53 7.36
CA TRP A 133 -9.00 -4.64 7.47
C TRP A 133 -7.76 -5.36 7.97
N PHE A 134 -6.61 -5.01 7.44
CA PHE A 134 -5.30 -5.48 7.89
C PHE A 134 -4.25 -4.37 7.77
N HIS A 135 -3.07 -4.61 8.25
CA HIS A 135 -1.90 -3.77 7.97
C HIS A 135 -0.74 -4.63 7.46
N ASP A 136 0.15 -3.99 6.70
CA ASP A 136 1.42 -4.59 6.31
C ASP A 136 2.40 -4.62 7.50
N PRO A 137 3.58 -5.25 7.37
CA PRO A 137 4.59 -5.27 8.44
C PRO A 137 5.13 -3.89 8.84
N TRP A 138 4.96 -2.89 8.00
CA TRP A 138 5.43 -1.51 8.24
C TRP A 138 4.32 -0.57 8.74
N GLY A 139 3.11 -1.07 8.93
CA GLY A 139 1.99 -0.33 9.52
C GLY A 139 1.07 0.36 8.52
N THR A 140 1.25 0.17 7.22
CA THR A 140 0.30 0.67 6.22
C THR A 140 -1.02 -0.08 6.33
N VAL A 141 -2.10 0.66 6.51
CA VAL A 141 -3.44 0.09 6.65
C VAL A 141 -4.03 -0.22 5.28
N PHE A 142 -4.61 -1.40 5.17
CA PHE A 142 -5.34 -1.86 4.00
C PHE A 142 -6.79 -2.21 4.36
N ILE A 143 -7.71 -1.92 3.43
CA ILE A 143 -9.04 -2.49 3.43
C ILE A 143 -9.16 -3.44 2.24
N LEU A 144 -9.60 -4.68 2.50
CA LEU A 144 -10.05 -5.60 1.44
C LEU A 144 -11.52 -5.38 1.16
N LEU A 145 -11.87 -5.37 -0.10
CA LEU A 145 -13.20 -5.08 -0.61
C LEU A 145 -13.64 -6.18 -1.58
N GLU A 146 -14.78 -6.83 -1.30
CA GLU A 146 -15.47 -7.68 -2.27
C GLU A 146 -16.72 -6.98 -2.76
N LYS A 147 -16.88 -6.88 -4.08
CA LYS A 147 -18.06 -6.27 -4.71
C LYS A 147 -19.23 -7.26 -4.71
N LYS A 148 -20.40 -6.81 -4.29
CA LYS A 148 -21.65 -7.58 -4.43
C LYS A 148 -22.20 -7.56 -5.86
N LEU A 149 -21.91 -6.49 -6.62
CA LEU A 149 -22.33 -6.28 -8.00
C LEU A 149 -21.08 -6.25 -8.90
N ALA A 150 -20.76 -7.40 -9.52
CA ALA A 150 -19.52 -7.57 -10.29
C ALA A 150 -19.33 -6.52 -11.39
N ASP A 151 -20.40 -6.16 -12.10
CA ASP A 151 -20.38 -5.24 -13.25
C ASP A 151 -20.27 -3.75 -12.85
N ARG A 152 -20.31 -3.45 -11.54
CA ARG A 152 -20.20 -2.06 -11.07
C ARG A 152 -18.83 -1.82 -10.45
N PRO A 153 -18.24 -0.61 -10.63
CA PRO A 153 -17.05 -0.23 -9.90
C PRO A 153 -17.35 -0.20 -8.39
N TYR A 154 -16.33 -0.40 -7.54
CA TYR A 154 -16.54 -0.53 -6.10
C TYR A 154 -17.22 0.70 -5.47
N TRP A 155 -16.97 1.90 -5.99
CA TRP A 155 -17.60 3.14 -5.50
C TRP A 155 -19.06 3.35 -5.97
N ARG A 156 -19.60 2.43 -6.76
CA ARG A 156 -21.00 2.40 -7.21
C ARG A 156 -21.76 1.17 -6.76
N GLN A 157 -21.23 0.45 -5.77
CA GLN A 157 -21.93 -0.69 -5.18
C GLN A 157 -23.15 -0.25 -4.38
N TYR A 158 -23.01 0.88 -3.69
CA TYR A 158 -24.10 1.57 -3.05
C TYR A 158 -24.82 2.41 -4.10
N ALA A 159 -25.94 1.90 -4.58
CA ALA A 159 -26.87 2.68 -5.40
C ALA A 159 -28.18 2.81 -4.63
N PRO A 160 -28.73 4.02 -4.47
CA PRO A 160 -30.14 4.16 -4.12
C PRO A 160 -31.03 3.58 -5.21
#